data_4eee510b2533c1d3e01ce2e8a039b098
#
_entry.id   4eee510b2533c1d3e01ce2e8a039b098
#
_cell.length_a   1.000
_cell.length_b   1.000
_cell.length_c   1.000
_cell.angle_alpha   90.00
_cell.angle_beta   90.00
_cell.angle_gamma   90.00
#
_symmetry.space_group_name_H-M   'P 1'
#
loop_
_entity.id
_entity.type
_entity.pdbx_description
1 polymer ?
#
loop_
_entity_poly.entity_id
_entity_poly.type
_entity_poly.pdbx_seq_one_letter_code
_entity_poly.pdbx_strand_id
1 'polypeptide(L)'
;MKKIYLIGENIKQSLSPKIHKYIYKQMKLDADYGIYDIADKSQINKIMEKVLNNDIYGLNITTPYKSYVFDKVKIMSKKAQKIGSINCIDTNLKGYNTDCYGFMKMISRNNINLANKNIHILGSGGASKAILYALNVIGYNSIRSYNRQNINQIIDSDLNNNDIVINCTPEHFINDSKDFFNMFIMKKFTWIDLLYTKLSTNNYNIIQENHSKLYLNGIDMLIYQAMASINIWFRKDIEKNVDFNNLKLSIKR
;
A
#
# COMPACT_ATOMS: atom_id res chain seq x y z
N MET A 1 14.83 -16.45 17.21
CA MET A 1 13.61 -15.83 16.64
C MET A 1 13.94 -14.46 16.10
N LYS A 2 13.76 -14.25 14.78
CA LYS A 2 14.01 -12.98 14.08
C LYS A 2 12.89 -11.99 14.37
N LYS A 3 13.21 -10.78 14.83
CA LYS A 3 12.24 -9.75 15.16
C LYS A 3 12.11 -8.76 14.00
N ILE A 4 10.89 -8.54 13.53
CA ILE A 4 10.58 -7.65 12.41
C ILE A 4 9.45 -6.73 12.84
N TYR A 5 9.47 -5.47 12.39
CA TYR A 5 8.48 -4.49 12.83
C TYR A 5 7.94 -3.63 11.69
N LEU A 6 6.69 -3.22 11.85
CA LEU A 6 6.09 -2.12 11.10
C LEU A 6 6.28 -0.81 11.89
N ILE A 7 6.75 0.23 11.22
CA ILE A 7 6.86 1.57 11.78
C ILE A 7 5.87 2.51 11.08
N GLY A 8 5.11 3.24 11.85
CA GLY A 8 4.17 4.25 11.37
C GLY A 8 3.53 5.01 12.52
N GLU A 9 2.57 5.85 12.23
CA GLU A 9 1.79 6.60 13.20
C GLU A 9 0.32 6.20 13.09
N ASN A 10 -0.35 5.99 14.24
CA ASN A 10 -1.74 5.54 14.33
C ASN A 10 -2.00 4.21 13.61
N ILE A 11 -1.07 3.23 13.75
CA ILE A 11 -1.06 1.98 12.99
C ILE A 11 -1.48 0.73 13.80
N LYS A 12 -2.02 0.89 15.01
CA LYS A 12 -2.44 -0.23 15.87
C LYS A 12 -3.45 -1.18 15.19
N GLN A 13 -4.25 -0.65 14.26
CA GLN A 13 -5.27 -1.39 13.50
C GLN A 13 -4.71 -2.09 12.24
N SER A 14 -3.40 -2.00 11.98
CA SER A 14 -2.79 -2.58 10.78
C SER A 14 -2.97 -4.10 10.72
N LEU A 15 -3.35 -4.60 9.53
CA LEU A 15 -3.45 -6.03 9.26
C LEU A 15 -2.09 -6.69 8.98
N SER A 16 -1.01 -5.90 8.83
CA SER A 16 0.33 -6.43 8.53
C SER A 16 0.79 -7.50 9.53
N PRO A 17 0.63 -7.36 10.86
CA PRO A 17 1.02 -8.40 11.80
C PRO A 17 0.28 -9.73 11.57
N LYS A 18 -1.02 -9.70 11.27
CA LYS A 18 -1.79 -10.92 10.97
C LYS A 18 -1.27 -11.61 9.72
N ILE A 19 -1.00 -10.85 8.66
CA ILE A 19 -0.48 -11.35 7.38
C ILE A 19 0.90 -12.01 7.59
N HIS A 20 1.83 -11.29 8.20
CA HIS A 20 3.20 -11.77 8.41
C HIS A 20 3.25 -13.01 9.30
N LYS A 21 2.53 -13.01 10.43
CA LYS A 21 2.48 -14.17 11.35
C LYS A 21 1.85 -15.40 10.68
N TYR A 22 0.82 -15.21 9.86
CA TYR A 22 0.25 -16.32 9.07
C TYR A 22 1.31 -16.92 8.14
N ILE A 23 2.01 -16.07 7.35
CA ILE A 23 3.03 -16.53 6.40
C ILE A 23 4.19 -17.20 7.15
N TYR A 24 4.66 -16.64 8.27
CA TYR A 24 5.75 -17.21 9.06
C TYR A 24 5.39 -18.62 9.55
N LYS A 25 4.16 -18.81 10.02
CA LYS A 25 3.66 -20.13 10.44
C LYS A 25 3.64 -21.12 9.28
N GLN A 26 3.07 -20.74 8.12
CA GLN A 26 3.00 -21.60 6.94
C GLN A 26 4.38 -21.99 6.43
N MET A 27 5.32 -21.07 6.42
CA MET A 27 6.68 -21.24 5.91
C MET A 27 7.64 -21.78 6.96
N LYS A 28 7.19 -22.06 8.19
CA LYS A 28 8.02 -22.48 9.33
C LYS A 28 9.23 -21.56 9.54
N LEU A 29 9.00 -20.24 9.46
CA LEU A 29 10.03 -19.24 9.72
C LEU A 29 10.09 -18.94 11.23
N ASP A 30 11.28 -19.02 11.81
CA ASP A 30 11.52 -18.60 13.20
C ASP A 30 11.60 -17.07 13.28
N ALA A 31 10.42 -16.42 13.23
CA ALA A 31 10.29 -14.97 13.20
C ALA A 31 8.99 -14.49 13.88
N ASP A 32 9.01 -13.27 14.40
CA ASP A 32 7.83 -12.55 14.88
C ASP A 32 7.73 -11.17 14.24
N TYR A 33 6.50 -10.65 14.16
CA TYR A 33 6.21 -9.37 13.55
C TYR A 33 5.41 -8.49 14.50
N GLY A 34 6.00 -7.38 14.89
CA GLY A 34 5.43 -6.39 15.80
C GLY A 34 5.14 -5.04 15.13
N ILE A 35 4.71 -4.08 15.95
CA ILE A 35 4.41 -2.71 15.57
C ILE A 35 5.20 -1.75 16.46
N TYR A 36 5.83 -0.76 15.86
CA TYR A 36 6.25 0.49 16.47
C TYR A 36 5.30 1.60 16.03
N ASP A 37 4.27 1.86 16.83
CA ASP A 37 3.34 2.98 16.63
C ASP A 37 3.94 4.20 17.30
N ILE A 38 4.52 5.11 16.51
CA ILE A 38 5.31 6.24 16.98
C ILE A 38 4.79 7.55 16.42
N ALA A 39 4.62 8.56 17.25
CA ALA A 39 4.27 9.92 16.84
C ALA A 39 5.51 10.80 16.58
N ASP A 40 6.63 10.48 17.24
CA ASP A 40 7.88 11.23 17.07
C ASP A 40 8.84 10.53 16.11
N LYS A 41 9.04 11.13 14.94
CA LYS A 41 9.97 10.64 13.91
C LYS A 41 11.42 10.52 14.37
N SER A 42 11.83 11.21 15.46
CA SER A 42 13.20 11.11 16.01
C SER A 42 13.51 9.70 16.50
N GLN A 43 12.49 8.95 16.94
CA GLN A 43 12.62 7.57 17.40
C GLN A 43 13.04 6.60 16.27
N ILE A 44 12.81 6.95 15.00
CA ILE A 44 13.17 6.12 13.85
C ILE A 44 14.68 5.87 13.81
N ASN A 45 15.50 6.88 14.11
CA ASN A 45 16.96 6.72 14.12
C ASN A 45 17.40 5.65 15.13
N LYS A 46 16.83 5.68 16.36
CA LYS A 46 17.12 4.66 17.39
C LYS A 46 16.66 3.26 16.98
N ILE A 47 15.55 3.16 16.23
CA ILE A 47 15.07 1.87 15.72
C ILE A 47 15.98 1.36 14.59
N MET A 48 16.48 2.25 13.72
CA MET A 48 17.45 1.90 12.67
C MET A 48 18.79 1.43 13.27
N GLU A 49 19.25 2.03 14.35
CA GLU A 49 20.44 1.56 15.11
C GLU A 49 20.25 0.12 15.60
N LYS A 50 19.05 -0.24 16.08
CA LYS A 50 18.75 -1.64 16.46
C LYS A 50 18.84 -2.61 15.29
N VAL A 51 18.59 -2.16 14.06
CA VAL A 51 18.81 -3.00 12.86
C VAL A 51 20.31 -3.23 12.65
N LEU A 52 21.13 -2.20 12.76
CA LEU A 52 22.60 -2.32 12.65
C LEU A 52 23.21 -3.25 13.72
N ASN A 53 22.64 -3.23 14.92
CA ASN A 53 23.09 -4.08 16.03
C ASN A 53 22.52 -5.51 15.95
N ASN A 54 21.77 -5.85 14.90
CA ASN A 54 21.09 -7.14 14.72
C ASN A 54 20.00 -7.47 15.77
N ASP A 55 19.54 -6.48 16.55
CA ASP A 55 18.39 -6.65 17.45
C ASP A 55 17.07 -6.75 16.68
N ILE A 56 17.02 -6.13 15.51
CA ILE A 56 15.90 -6.14 14.57
C ILE A 56 16.38 -6.67 13.22
N TYR A 57 15.62 -7.64 12.69
CA TYR A 57 15.97 -8.33 11.44
C TYR A 57 15.47 -7.61 10.18
N GLY A 58 14.46 -6.78 10.30
CA GLY A 58 13.92 -6.01 9.17
C GLY A 58 12.81 -5.08 9.61
N LEU A 59 12.51 -4.09 8.76
CA LEU A 59 11.46 -3.11 9.01
C LEU A 59 10.56 -2.95 7.80
N ASN A 60 9.25 -2.85 8.03
CA ASN A 60 8.35 -2.18 7.12
C ASN A 60 8.09 -0.74 7.60
N ILE A 61 7.94 0.16 6.66
CA ILE A 61 7.67 1.57 6.93
C ILE A 61 6.33 1.95 6.26
N THR A 62 5.46 2.59 7.03
CA THR A 62 4.20 3.11 6.49
C THR A 62 4.04 4.60 6.78
N THR A 63 2.87 5.13 6.52
CA THR A 63 2.52 6.55 6.72
C THR A 63 2.77 6.97 8.17
N PRO A 64 3.32 8.18 8.40
CA PRO A 64 3.74 9.17 7.39
C PRO A 64 5.23 9.07 6.98
N TYR A 65 5.97 8.04 7.40
CA TYR A 65 7.42 8.01 7.46
C TYR A 65 8.15 7.51 6.20
N LYS A 66 7.44 7.03 5.17
CA LYS A 66 8.07 6.45 3.96
C LYS A 66 9.05 7.41 3.24
N SER A 67 8.70 8.69 3.13
CA SER A 67 9.58 9.70 2.52
C SER A 67 10.69 10.12 3.49
N TYR A 68 10.38 10.27 4.78
CA TYR A 68 11.40 10.61 5.80
C TYR A 68 12.52 9.56 5.86
N VAL A 69 12.15 8.28 5.84
CA VAL A 69 13.12 7.17 5.85
C VAL A 69 13.91 7.11 4.54
N PHE A 70 13.31 7.48 3.40
CA PHE A 70 14.02 7.57 2.13
C PHE A 70 15.23 8.49 2.21
N ASP A 71 15.12 9.64 2.85
CA ASP A 71 16.20 10.61 3.00
C ASP A 71 17.28 10.16 4.00
N LYS A 72 16.99 9.18 4.87
CA LYS A 72 17.91 8.67 5.90
C LYS A 72 18.69 7.43 5.48
N VAL A 73 18.18 6.65 4.55
CA VAL A 73 18.80 5.40 4.10
C VAL A 73 19.83 5.69 3.00
N LYS A 74 21.08 5.33 3.25
CA LYS A 74 22.20 5.58 2.31
C LYS A 74 22.23 4.60 1.13
N ILE A 75 21.79 3.36 1.36
CA ILE A 75 21.80 2.30 0.34
C ILE A 75 20.35 1.91 0.04
N MET A 76 19.97 1.91 -1.24
CA MET A 76 18.63 1.53 -1.65
C MET A 76 18.63 0.81 -2.99
N SER A 77 17.58 0.06 -3.24
CA SER A 77 17.37 -0.57 -4.54
C SER A 77 17.13 0.48 -5.62
N LYS A 78 17.54 0.20 -6.87
CA LYS A 78 17.28 1.09 -8.02
C LYS A 78 15.80 1.45 -8.16
N LYS A 79 14.90 0.50 -7.81
CA LYS A 79 13.45 0.73 -7.83
C LYS A 79 13.03 1.73 -6.76
N ALA A 80 13.46 1.55 -5.50
CA ALA A 80 13.13 2.47 -4.40
C ALA A 80 13.64 3.89 -4.69
N GLN A 81 14.83 4.01 -5.28
CA GLN A 81 15.41 5.28 -5.70
C GLN A 81 14.56 6.00 -6.74
N LYS A 82 14.10 5.28 -7.78
CA LYS A 82 13.23 5.85 -8.83
C LYS A 82 11.84 6.23 -8.31
N ILE A 83 11.32 5.47 -7.34
CA ILE A 83 10.02 5.76 -6.69
C ILE A 83 10.12 6.97 -5.74
N GLY A 84 11.27 7.21 -5.11
CA GLY A 84 11.43 8.24 -4.08
C GLY A 84 10.68 7.91 -2.78
N SER A 85 10.57 6.62 -2.43
CA SER A 85 9.86 6.15 -1.23
C SER A 85 10.32 4.75 -0.84
N ILE A 86 10.48 4.52 0.47
CA ILE A 86 10.87 3.24 1.07
C ILE A 86 9.74 2.73 1.96
N ASN A 87 9.37 1.45 1.82
CA ASN A 87 8.45 0.76 2.72
C ASN A 87 9.02 -0.52 3.32
N CYS A 88 10.26 -0.92 2.96
CA CYS A 88 10.93 -2.10 3.48
C CYS A 88 12.42 -1.85 3.62
N ILE A 89 13.02 -2.28 4.75
CA ILE A 89 14.44 -2.19 5.07
C ILE A 89 14.93 -3.57 5.49
N ASP A 90 16.10 -4.00 4.98
CA ASP A 90 16.76 -5.24 5.37
C ASP A 90 17.78 -5.06 6.50
N THR A 91 18.44 -6.14 6.91
CA THR A 91 19.46 -6.19 7.98
C THR A 91 20.69 -5.30 7.73
N ASN A 92 20.93 -4.88 6.48
CA ASN A 92 22.04 -4.01 6.09
C ASN A 92 21.62 -2.54 5.95
N LEU A 93 20.45 -2.18 6.47
CA LEU A 93 19.81 -0.89 6.24
C LEU A 93 19.63 -0.52 4.77
N LYS A 94 19.53 -1.52 3.89
CA LYS A 94 19.20 -1.27 2.50
C LYS A 94 17.70 -1.09 2.34
N GLY A 95 17.31 -0.01 1.68
CA GLY A 95 15.92 0.37 1.46
C GLY A 95 15.34 -0.21 0.17
N TYR A 96 14.07 -0.62 0.24
CA TYR A 96 13.30 -1.15 -0.88
C TYR A 96 11.90 -0.55 -0.90
N ASN A 97 11.25 -0.68 -2.06
CA ASN A 97 9.81 -0.40 -2.18
C ASN A 97 9.09 -1.64 -2.73
N THR A 98 8.25 -2.24 -1.92
CA THR A 98 7.43 -3.41 -2.26
C THR A 98 6.00 -3.04 -2.65
N ASP A 99 5.57 -1.78 -2.43
CA ASP A 99 4.22 -1.32 -2.78
C ASP A 99 3.96 -1.39 -4.28
N CYS A 100 4.95 -0.98 -5.10
CA CYS A 100 4.88 -1.08 -6.55
C CYS A 100 4.58 -2.52 -7.00
N TYR A 101 5.28 -3.50 -6.43
CA TYR A 101 5.04 -4.91 -6.72
C TYR A 101 3.65 -5.37 -6.27
N GLY A 102 3.26 -5.00 -5.04
CA GLY A 102 1.94 -5.30 -4.50
C GLY A 102 0.81 -4.79 -5.39
N PHE A 103 0.92 -3.55 -5.87
CA PHE A 103 -0.06 -2.94 -6.76
C PHE A 103 -0.14 -3.68 -8.11
N MET A 104 0.99 -3.95 -8.77
CA MET A 104 1.01 -4.67 -10.05
C MET A 104 0.36 -6.06 -9.92
N LYS A 105 0.64 -6.79 -8.84
CA LYS A 105 0.04 -8.09 -8.58
C LYS A 105 -1.46 -8.00 -8.29
N MET A 106 -1.90 -6.98 -7.55
CA MET A 106 -3.33 -6.74 -7.31
C MET A 106 -4.07 -6.49 -8.62
N ILE A 107 -3.56 -5.63 -9.50
CA ILE A 107 -4.16 -5.35 -10.82
C ILE A 107 -4.25 -6.62 -11.66
N SER A 108 -3.14 -7.38 -11.78
CA SER A 108 -3.10 -8.63 -12.54
C SER A 108 -4.07 -9.68 -11.99
N ARG A 109 -4.09 -9.89 -10.66
CA ARG A 109 -4.94 -10.89 -10.02
C ARG A 109 -6.44 -10.63 -10.22
N ASN A 110 -6.82 -9.36 -10.22
CA ASN A 110 -8.23 -8.96 -10.36
C ASN A 110 -8.61 -8.68 -11.83
N ASN A 111 -7.74 -9.02 -12.78
CA ASN A 111 -7.96 -8.84 -14.22
C ASN A 111 -8.39 -7.42 -14.58
N ILE A 112 -7.81 -6.40 -13.92
CA ILE A 112 -8.10 -5.00 -14.19
C ILE A 112 -7.47 -4.62 -15.52
N ASN A 113 -8.31 -4.35 -16.51
CA ASN A 113 -7.84 -3.84 -17.79
C ASN A 113 -7.59 -2.33 -17.70
N LEU A 114 -6.33 -1.94 -17.83
CA LEU A 114 -5.90 -0.54 -17.86
C LEU A 114 -5.90 0.06 -19.27
N ALA A 115 -5.91 -0.77 -20.33
CA ALA A 115 -5.80 -0.30 -21.72
C ALA A 115 -6.89 0.72 -22.06
N ASN A 116 -6.50 1.83 -22.68
CA ASN A 116 -7.38 2.93 -23.10
C ASN A 116 -8.21 3.55 -21.95
N LYS A 117 -7.71 3.48 -20.71
CA LYS A 117 -8.33 4.11 -19.54
C LYS A 117 -7.64 5.42 -19.19
N ASN A 118 -8.37 6.37 -18.63
CA ASN A 118 -7.76 7.51 -17.94
C ASN A 118 -7.59 7.15 -16.47
N ILE A 119 -6.41 7.38 -15.92
CA ILE A 119 -6.13 7.06 -14.52
C ILE A 119 -5.99 8.32 -13.70
N HIS A 120 -6.74 8.36 -12.60
CA HIS A 120 -6.75 9.44 -11.65
C HIS A 120 -6.21 8.94 -10.31
N ILE A 121 -5.08 9.47 -9.85
CA ILE A 121 -4.45 9.09 -8.58
C ILE A 121 -4.75 10.17 -7.54
N LEU A 122 -5.43 9.80 -6.46
CA LEU A 122 -5.70 10.70 -5.34
C LEU A 122 -4.64 10.53 -4.25
N GLY A 123 -3.95 11.60 -3.92
CA GLY A 123 -2.88 11.64 -2.93
C GLY A 123 -1.49 11.77 -3.54
N SER A 124 -0.54 12.29 -2.74
CA SER A 124 0.85 12.56 -3.14
C SER A 124 1.89 11.87 -2.22
N GLY A 125 1.44 10.91 -1.41
CA GLY A 125 2.28 10.19 -0.45
C GLY A 125 3.13 9.06 -1.06
N GLY A 126 3.81 8.31 -0.22
CA GLY A 126 4.68 7.21 -0.66
C GLY A 126 3.97 6.11 -1.44
N ALA A 127 2.70 5.84 -1.16
CA ALA A 127 1.91 4.86 -1.90
C ALA A 127 1.61 5.34 -3.33
N SER A 128 1.14 6.59 -3.49
CA SER A 128 0.86 7.16 -4.81
C SER A 128 2.12 7.24 -5.69
N LYS A 129 3.29 7.57 -5.13
CA LYS A 129 4.58 7.52 -5.84
C LYS A 129 4.88 6.11 -6.38
N ALA A 130 4.64 5.07 -5.57
CA ALA A 130 4.87 3.69 -5.97
C ALA A 130 3.92 3.23 -7.09
N ILE A 131 2.65 3.67 -7.04
CA ILE A 131 1.65 3.37 -8.06
C ILE A 131 1.96 4.11 -9.35
N LEU A 132 2.27 5.40 -9.29
CA LEU A 132 2.68 6.17 -10.45
C LEU A 132 3.87 5.53 -11.16
N TYR A 133 4.88 5.10 -10.38
CA TYR A 133 6.02 4.36 -10.93
C TYR A 133 5.59 3.05 -11.58
N ALA A 134 4.70 2.27 -10.94
CA ALA A 134 4.21 1.02 -11.50
C ALA A 134 3.51 1.21 -12.84
N LEU A 135 2.63 2.21 -12.93
CA LEU A 135 1.92 2.55 -14.16
C LEU A 135 2.86 3.00 -15.29
N ASN A 136 3.86 3.83 -14.96
CA ASN A 136 4.87 4.26 -15.93
C ASN A 136 5.71 3.08 -16.46
N VAL A 137 6.07 2.11 -15.60
CA VAL A 137 6.85 0.92 -16.01
C VAL A 137 6.08 0.05 -17.01
N ILE A 138 4.75 -0.03 -16.90
CA ILE A 138 3.90 -0.76 -17.85
C ILE A 138 3.51 0.08 -19.09
N GLY A 139 4.13 1.25 -19.25
CA GLY A 139 3.94 2.10 -20.43
C GLY A 139 2.66 2.95 -20.41
N TYR A 140 2.11 3.22 -19.24
CA TYR A 140 0.87 3.97 -19.10
C TYR A 140 1.13 5.47 -19.03
N ASN A 141 0.51 6.27 -19.92
CA ASN A 141 0.81 7.70 -20.04
C ASN A 141 -0.38 8.62 -19.73
N SER A 142 -1.62 8.11 -19.71
CA SER A 142 -2.81 8.92 -19.41
C SER A 142 -3.10 8.94 -17.90
N ILE A 143 -2.23 9.61 -17.12
CA ILE A 143 -2.31 9.65 -15.66
C ILE A 143 -2.44 11.10 -15.21
N ARG A 144 -3.43 11.37 -14.35
CA ARG A 144 -3.58 12.62 -13.61
C ARG A 144 -3.44 12.36 -12.13
N SER A 145 -2.68 13.20 -11.42
CA SER A 145 -2.48 13.07 -9.97
C SER A 145 -3.05 14.29 -9.24
N TYR A 146 -3.73 14.03 -8.15
CA TYR A 146 -4.40 15.03 -7.34
C TYR A 146 -3.87 15.00 -5.91
N ASN A 147 -3.61 16.17 -5.36
CA ASN A 147 -3.20 16.38 -3.98
C ASN A 147 -4.23 17.30 -3.27
N ARG A 148 -3.97 17.64 -2.01
CA ARG A 148 -4.89 18.48 -1.22
C ARG A 148 -5.21 19.85 -1.85
N GLN A 149 -4.33 20.39 -2.68
CA GLN A 149 -4.49 21.71 -3.28
C GLN A 149 -5.38 21.70 -4.52
N ASN A 150 -5.39 20.59 -5.25
CA ASN A 150 -6.08 20.49 -6.55
C ASN A 150 -7.12 19.35 -6.63
N ILE A 151 -7.43 18.70 -5.52
CA ILE A 151 -8.34 17.55 -5.51
C ILE A 151 -9.76 17.91 -5.98
N ASN A 152 -10.19 19.14 -5.78
CA ASN A 152 -11.51 19.61 -6.25
C ASN A 152 -11.61 19.56 -7.78
N GLN A 153 -10.51 19.62 -8.51
CA GLN A 153 -10.51 19.48 -9.98
C GLN A 153 -11.04 18.13 -10.48
N ILE A 154 -10.98 17.06 -9.65
CA ILE A 154 -11.57 15.79 -10.05
C ILE A 154 -13.10 15.81 -9.85
N ILE A 155 -13.62 16.60 -8.91
CA ILE A 155 -15.07 16.77 -8.69
C ILE A 155 -15.71 17.38 -9.93
N ASP A 156 -15.03 18.35 -10.52
CA ASP A 156 -15.49 19.06 -11.71
C ASP A 156 -15.21 18.29 -13.02
N SER A 157 -14.44 17.19 -12.93
CA SER A 157 -14.10 16.38 -14.10
C SER A 157 -15.26 15.49 -14.53
N ASP A 158 -15.41 15.29 -15.84
CA ASP A 158 -16.48 14.46 -16.41
C ASP A 158 -16.05 12.96 -16.41
N LEU A 159 -15.97 12.38 -15.19
CA LEU A 159 -15.61 10.97 -15.01
C LEU A 159 -16.67 10.05 -15.62
N ASN A 160 -16.21 9.04 -16.35
CA ASN A 160 -17.05 8.11 -17.07
C ASN A 160 -16.49 6.67 -17.02
N ASN A 161 -17.10 5.79 -17.81
CA ASN A 161 -16.76 4.37 -17.85
C ASN A 161 -15.30 4.06 -18.25
N ASN A 162 -14.58 5.01 -18.82
CA ASN A 162 -13.19 4.84 -19.20
C ASN A 162 -12.21 5.33 -18.12
N ASP A 163 -12.73 5.79 -16.99
CA ASP A 163 -11.88 6.31 -15.92
C ASP A 163 -11.66 5.27 -14.81
N ILE A 164 -10.46 5.27 -14.27
CA ILE A 164 -10.07 4.52 -13.07
C ILE A 164 -9.57 5.54 -12.05
N VAL A 165 -10.22 5.60 -10.90
CA VAL A 165 -9.77 6.42 -9.78
C VAL A 165 -9.09 5.53 -8.74
N ILE A 166 -7.85 5.87 -8.40
CA ILE A 166 -7.05 5.13 -7.41
C ILE A 166 -6.87 6.01 -6.18
N ASN A 167 -7.53 5.64 -5.09
CA ASN A 167 -7.43 6.36 -3.84
C ASN A 167 -6.21 5.91 -3.04
N CYS A 168 -5.26 6.83 -2.85
CA CYS A 168 -4.07 6.68 -2.01
C CYS A 168 -4.09 7.63 -0.80
N THR A 169 -5.23 8.29 -0.54
CA THR A 169 -5.36 9.21 0.59
C THR A 169 -5.64 8.47 1.89
N PRO A 170 -5.34 9.07 3.06
CA PRO A 170 -5.77 8.53 4.34
C PRO A 170 -7.30 8.56 4.49
N GLU A 171 -7.83 7.70 5.36
CA GLU A 171 -9.25 7.49 5.59
C GLU A 171 -10.04 8.77 5.90
N HIS A 172 -9.51 9.64 6.77
CA HIS A 172 -10.16 10.90 7.17
C HIS A 172 -10.39 11.87 6.02
N PHE A 173 -9.60 11.77 4.95
CA PHE A 173 -9.68 12.71 3.83
C PHE A 173 -10.97 12.55 3.01
N ILE A 174 -11.46 11.34 2.82
CA ILE A 174 -12.69 11.05 2.05
C ILE A 174 -13.93 11.30 2.91
N ASN A 175 -13.82 11.04 4.23
CA ASN A 175 -14.94 11.18 5.15
C ASN A 175 -15.33 12.63 5.43
N ASP A 176 -14.36 13.55 5.36
CA ASP A 176 -14.57 14.96 5.66
C ASP A 176 -15.24 15.74 4.51
N SER A 177 -15.38 15.12 3.32
CA SER A 177 -15.96 15.77 2.14
C SER A 177 -17.20 15.03 1.64
N LYS A 178 -18.39 15.50 2.05
CA LYS A 178 -19.68 15.02 1.53
C LYS A 178 -19.77 15.17 0.00
N ASP A 179 -19.21 16.24 -0.54
CA ASP A 179 -19.25 16.53 -1.98
C ASP A 179 -18.43 15.52 -2.77
N PHE A 180 -17.30 15.09 -2.21
CA PHE A 180 -16.45 14.05 -2.80
C PHE A 180 -17.18 12.72 -2.86
N PHE A 181 -17.92 12.37 -1.80
CA PHE A 181 -18.68 11.13 -1.74
C PHE A 181 -19.88 11.15 -2.70
N ASN A 182 -20.62 12.25 -2.76
CA ASN A 182 -21.75 12.43 -3.67
C ASN A 182 -21.33 12.35 -5.14
N MET A 183 -20.14 12.84 -5.50
CA MET A 183 -19.57 12.71 -6.83
C MET A 183 -19.43 11.24 -7.25
N PHE A 184 -18.98 10.38 -6.34
CA PHE A 184 -18.76 8.95 -6.63
C PHE A 184 -20.08 8.19 -6.81
N ILE A 185 -21.14 8.56 -6.11
CA ILE A 185 -22.46 7.95 -6.25
C ILE A 185 -23.10 8.26 -7.61
N MET A 186 -22.79 9.42 -8.18
CA MET A 186 -23.43 9.93 -9.40
C MET A 186 -22.74 9.50 -10.70
N LYS A 187 -21.46 9.09 -10.65
CA LYS A 187 -20.62 8.83 -11.85
C LYS A 187 -20.19 7.39 -11.96
N LYS A 188 -20.18 6.81 -13.18
CA LYS A 188 -19.81 5.41 -13.44
C LYS A 188 -18.32 5.30 -13.83
N PHE A 189 -17.44 4.90 -12.90
CA PHE A 189 -16.01 4.64 -13.14
C PHE A 189 -15.53 3.45 -12.30
N THR A 190 -14.30 2.99 -12.51
CA THR A 190 -13.69 1.96 -11.67
C THR A 190 -13.01 2.62 -10.48
N TRP A 191 -13.37 2.18 -9.26
CA TRP A 191 -12.75 2.66 -8.03
C TRP A 191 -11.78 1.62 -7.46
N ILE A 192 -10.54 2.04 -7.25
CA ILE A 192 -9.52 1.26 -6.54
C ILE A 192 -9.16 2.02 -5.27
N ASP A 193 -9.54 1.47 -4.12
CA ASP A 193 -9.27 2.08 -2.83
C ASP A 193 -8.13 1.33 -2.13
N LEU A 194 -7.00 2.00 -1.88
CA LEU A 194 -5.90 1.36 -1.15
C LEU A 194 -6.20 1.18 0.34
N LEU A 195 -7.26 1.80 0.84
CA LEU A 195 -7.76 1.54 2.19
C LEU A 195 -8.37 0.14 2.26
N TYR A 196 -8.27 -0.47 3.43
CA TYR A 196 -8.79 -1.81 3.72
C TYR A 196 -9.47 -1.89 5.10
N THR A 197 -9.82 -0.74 5.68
CA THR A 197 -10.46 -0.60 6.98
C THR A 197 -11.97 -0.82 6.90
N LYS A 198 -12.67 -0.85 8.05
CA LYS A 198 -14.13 -0.99 8.11
C LYS A 198 -14.87 0.13 7.36
N LEU A 199 -14.29 1.33 7.30
CA LEU A 199 -14.88 2.44 6.56
C LEU A 199 -14.83 2.20 5.05
N SER A 200 -13.74 1.64 4.54
CA SER A 200 -13.67 1.24 3.12
C SER A 200 -14.74 0.19 2.79
N THR A 201 -15.14 -0.64 3.75
CA THR A 201 -16.21 -1.63 3.57
C THR A 201 -17.60 -0.98 3.52
N ASN A 202 -17.86 0.04 4.33
CA ASN A 202 -19.13 0.79 4.27
C ASN A 202 -19.23 1.60 2.97
N ASN A 203 -18.18 2.28 2.56
CA ASN A 203 -18.10 2.97 1.27
C ASN A 203 -18.27 1.98 0.11
N TYR A 204 -17.71 0.76 0.23
CA TYR A 204 -17.91 -0.32 -0.72
C TYR A 204 -19.38 -0.69 -0.88
N ASN A 205 -20.12 -0.89 0.22
CA ASN A 205 -21.53 -1.26 0.16
C ASN A 205 -22.35 -0.16 -0.53
N ILE A 206 -22.12 1.10 -0.17
CA ILE A 206 -22.81 2.24 -0.77
C ILE A 206 -22.47 2.38 -2.27
N ILE A 207 -21.22 2.19 -2.66
CA ILE A 207 -20.80 2.22 -4.06
C ILE A 207 -21.37 1.03 -4.83
N GLN A 208 -21.39 -0.19 -4.26
CA GLN A 208 -21.99 -1.35 -4.89
C GLN A 208 -23.52 -1.23 -5.06
N GLU A 209 -24.21 -0.68 -4.07
CA GLU A 209 -25.66 -0.49 -4.13
C GLU A 209 -26.08 0.53 -5.19
N ASN A 210 -25.23 1.52 -5.45
CA ASN A 210 -25.51 2.61 -6.39
C ASN A 210 -24.81 2.47 -7.76
N HIS A 211 -23.80 1.59 -7.89
CA HIS A 211 -23.01 1.46 -9.13
C HIS A 211 -22.77 0.00 -9.52
N SER A 212 -23.11 -0.35 -10.75
CA SER A 212 -22.80 -1.64 -11.39
C SER A 212 -21.31 -1.81 -11.73
N LYS A 213 -20.38 -1.06 -11.15
CA LYS A 213 -18.96 -1.07 -11.51
C LYS A 213 -18.03 -1.55 -10.42
N LEU A 214 -16.84 -1.98 -10.87
CA LEU A 214 -15.85 -2.63 -10.06
C LEU A 214 -15.29 -1.70 -8.97
N TYR A 215 -15.49 -2.09 -7.74
CA TYR A 215 -14.76 -1.58 -6.58
C TYR A 215 -13.71 -2.61 -6.15
N LEU A 216 -12.47 -2.18 -5.97
CA LEU A 216 -11.39 -3.00 -5.47
C LEU A 216 -10.73 -2.33 -4.27
N ASN A 217 -10.64 -3.05 -3.15
CA ASN A 217 -9.92 -2.57 -1.97
C ASN A 217 -8.45 -2.99 -1.95
N GLY A 218 -7.64 -2.36 -1.08
CA GLY A 218 -6.20 -2.54 -1.00
C GLY A 218 -5.69 -3.84 -0.38
N ILE A 219 -6.55 -4.78 0.03
CA ILE A 219 -6.13 -6.01 0.73
C ILE A 219 -5.16 -6.84 -0.10
N ASP A 220 -5.43 -7.03 -1.40
CA ASP A 220 -4.56 -7.83 -2.25
C ASP A 220 -3.18 -7.19 -2.40
N MET A 221 -3.12 -5.86 -2.55
CA MET A 221 -1.87 -5.12 -2.56
C MET A 221 -1.11 -5.28 -1.23
N LEU A 222 -1.81 -5.19 -0.11
CA LEU A 222 -1.24 -5.35 1.23
C LEU A 222 -0.61 -6.73 1.41
N ILE A 223 -1.26 -7.79 0.94
CA ILE A 223 -0.73 -9.16 1.02
C ILE A 223 0.52 -9.31 0.14
N TYR A 224 0.45 -8.90 -1.13
CA TYR A 224 1.57 -9.07 -2.05
C TYR A 224 2.80 -8.25 -1.67
N GLN A 225 2.65 -7.01 -1.16
CA GLN A 225 3.78 -6.24 -0.68
C GLN A 225 4.43 -6.87 0.57
N ALA A 226 3.63 -7.52 1.43
CA ALA A 226 4.15 -8.26 2.58
C ALA A 226 4.93 -9.50 2.14
N MET A 227 4.41 -10.29 1.19
CA MET A 227 5.14 -11.42 0.59
C MET A 227 6.48 -10.97 -0.01
N ALA A 228 6.49 -9.85 -0.74
CA ALA A 228 7.72 -9.29 -1.31
C ALA A 228 8.71 -8.84 -0.24
N SER A 229 8.25 -8.26 0.87
CA SER A 229 9.11 -7.89 2.00
C SER A 229 9.74 -9.15 2.65
N ILE A 230 8.96 -10.21 2.83
CA ILE A 230 9.44 -11.48 3.38
C ILE A 230 10.46 -12.12 2.41
N ASN A 231 10.23 -12.06 1.10
CA ASN A 231 11.20 -12.54 0.10
C ASN A 231 12.56 -11.82 0.23
N ILE A 232 12.55 -10.50 0.49
CA ILE A 232 13.77 -9.70 0.70
C ILE A 232 14.51 -10.19 1.95
N TRP A 233 13.81 -10.33 3.09
CA TRP A 233 14.43 -10.68 4.36
C TRP A 233 14.92 -12.12 4.43
N PHE A 234 14.14 -13.06 3.89
CA PHE A 234 14.41 -14.50 4.04
C PHE A 234 14.96 -15.16 2.78
N ARG A 235 15.03 -14.43 1.66
CA ARG A 235 15.47 -14.94 0.34
C ARG A 235 14.71 -16.21 -0.08
N LYS A 236 13.40 -16.22 0.13
CA LYS A 236 12.48 -17.32 -0.19
C LYS A 236 11.39 -16.84 -1.14
N ASP A 237 10.95 -17.73 -2.05
CA ASP A 237 9.80 -17.46 -2.92
C ASP A 237 8.49 -17.78 -2.16
N ILE A 238 7.91 -16.76 -1.54
CA ILE A 238 6.72 -16.90 -0.71
C ILE A 238 5.47 -17.18 -1.56
N GLU A 239 5.35 -16.56 -2.73
CA GLU A 239 4.13 -16.71 -3.56
C GLU A 239 3.88 -18.14 -4.02
N LYS A 240 4.93 -18.91 -4.28
CA LYS A 240 4.79 -20.31 -4.68
C LYS A 240 4.38 -21.25 -3.54
N ASN A 241 4.61 -20.84 -2.30
CA ASN A 241 4.51 -21.72 -1.14
C ASN A 241 3.38 -21.34 -0.16
N VAL A 242 2.71 -20.21 -0.40
CA VAL A 242 1.62 -19.71 0.46
C VAL A 242 0.33 -19.62 -0.34
N ASP A 243 -0.72 -20.29 0.12
CA ASP A 243 -2.04 -20.16 -0.46
C ASP A 243 -2.61 -18.77 -0.15
N PHE A 244 -2.65 -17.95 -1.21
CA PHE A 244 -3.14 -16.57 -1.14
C PHE A 244 -4.61 -16.49 -0.68
N ASN A 245 -5.47 -17.39 -1.14
CA ASN A 245 -6.90 -17.33 -0.82
C ASN A 245 -7.14 -17.66 0.64
N ASN A 246 -6.50 -18.69 1.16
CA ASN A 246 -6.57 -19.05 2.57
C ASN A 246 -6.00 -17.94 3.47
N LEU A 247 -4.88 -17.33 3.08
CA LEU A 247 -4.35 -16.16 3.77
C LEU A 247 -5.37 -15.01 3.78
N LYS A 248 -5.94 -14.65 2.63
CA LYS A 248 -6.93 -13.57 2.51
C LYS A 248 -8.17 -13.81 3.37
N LEU A 249 -8.63 -15.05 3.45
CA LEU A 249 -9.76 -15.43 4.31
C LEU A 249 -9.40 -15.33 5.80
N SER A 250 -8.17 -15.68 6.18
CA SER A 250 -7.73 -15.66 7.59
C SER A 250 -7.64 -14.26 8.19
N ILE A 251 -7.39 -13.24 7.37
CA ILE A 251 -7.26 -11.84 7.83
C ILE A 251 -8.59 -11.09 7.87
N LYS A 252 -9.64 -11.60 7.22
CA LYS A 252 -10.99 -11.01 7.25
C LYS A 252 -11.78 -11.39 8.52
N ARG A 253 -11.34 -12.42 9.21
CA ARG A 253 -11.87 -12.87 10.51
C ARG A 253 -11.17 -12.14 11.66
#